data_0363640bce496e66640e33c50e8de2e9
#
_entry.id   0363640bce496e66640e33c50e8de2e9
#
_cell.length_a   1.000
_cell.length_b   1.000
_cell.length_c   1.000
_cell.angle_alpha   90.00
_cell.angle_beta   90.00
_cell.angle_gamma   90.00
#
_symmetry.space_group_name_H-M   'P 1'
#
loop_
_entity.id
_entity.type
_entity.pdbx_description
1 polymer ?
#
loop_
_entity_poly.entity_id
_entity_poly.type
_entity_poly.pdbx_seq_one_letter_code
_entity_poly.pdbx_strand_id
1 'polypeptide(L)'
;MAKFRIATPAGASFTVAGGGYGYEMEALTPIDAEIYEIPTGSEDEFVSAARDADALYAKGRPITKKMIDGLQRCKIISLGSVGVDSVDVDAATAKGIPVTNCPDTFIEEVADHAMRLILATHGRLVEQDRMVREGRWAEGRPALLKIPRLRGLTLGLIAFGHVAR
;
A
#
# COMPACT_ATOMS: atom_id res chain seq x y z
N MET A 1 11.49 4.90 -32.65
CA MET A 1 12.06 3.91 -31.71
C MET A 1 10.91 3.13 -31.11
N ALA A 2 11.11 1.90 -30.66
CA ALA A 2 10.05 1.20 -29.93
C ALA A 2 9.83 1.88 -28.57
N LYS A 3 8.58 2.15 -28.20
CA LYS A 3 8.23 2.73 -26.91
C LYS A 3 8.70 1.83 -25.76
N PHE A 4 9.10 2.43 -24.65
CA PHE A 4 9.37 1.71 -23.41
C PHE A 4 8.05 1.20 -22.81
N ARG A 5 7.89 -0.10 -22.67
CA ARG A 5 6.62 -0.73 -22.33
C ARG A 5 6.56 -1.14 -20.87
N ILE A 6 5.59 -0.58 -20.16
CA ILE A 6 5.38 -0.83 -18.73
C ILE A 6 4.07 -1.63 -18.55
N ALA A 7 4.19 -2.88 -18.10
CA ALA A 7 3.04 -3.71 -17.79
C ALA A 7 2.54 -3.41 -16.36
N THR A 8 1.23 -3.37 -16.17
CA THR A 8 0.60 -3.23 -14.86
C THR A 8 -0.63 -4.14 -14.75
N PRO A 9 -0.90 -4.77 -13.60
CA PRO A 9 -2.10 -5.56 -13.41
C PRO A 9 -3.38 -4.75 -13.60
N ALA A 10 -4.32 -5.25 -14.40
CA ALA A 10 -5.62 -4.63 -14.62
C ALA A 10 -6.43 -4.56 -13.31
N GLY A 11 -7.23 -3.50 -13.16
CA GLY A 11 -8.14 -3.34 -12.02
C GLY A 11 -7.47 -3.13 -10.66
N ALA A 12 -6.18 -2.82 -10.62
CA ALA A 12 -5.50 -2.47 -9.39
C ALA A 12 -6.07 -1.18 -8.79
N SER A 13 -6.62 -1.27 -7.59
CA SER A 13 -7.57 -0.32 -6.99
C SER A 13 -6.99 0.97 -6.42
N PHE A 14 -5.78 1.36 -6.76
CA PHE A 14 -5.22 2.66 -6.41
C PHE A 14 -5.15 3.60 -7.62
N THR A 15 -6.27 3.72 -8.33
CA THR A 15 -6.45 4.86 -9.23
C THR A 15 -6.89 6.05 -8.41
N VAL A 16 -6.17 7.17 -8.53
CA VAL A 16 -6.62 8.48 -8.05
C VAL A 16 -8.03 8.75 -8.56
N ALA A 17 -8.85 9.45 -7.80
CA ALA A 17 -10.20 9.82 -8.20
C ALA A 17 -10.20 10.44 -9.61
N GLY A 18 -10.77 9.71 -10.58
CA GLY A 18 -10.76 10.12 -11.99
C GLY A 18 -10.27 9.03 -12.95
N GLY A 19 -9.62 7.99 -12.47
CA GLY A 19 -9.10 6.87 -13.28
C GLY A 19 -7.91 7.24 -14.17
N GLY A 20 -7.09 6.26 -14.54
CA GLY A 20 -5.97 6.44 -15.45
C GLY A 20 -4.61 6.63 -14.77
N TYR A 21 -3.59 6.79 -15.60
CA TYR A 21 -2.17 6.88 -15.20
C TYR A 21 -1.62 8.29 -15.46
N GLY A 22 -2.41 9.35 -15.20
CA GLY A 22 -2.04 10.72 -15.57
C GLY A 22 -0.73 11.19 -14.96
N TYR A 23 -0.54 10.97 -13.66
CA TYR A 23 0.70 11.36 -12.97
C TYR A 23 1.90 10.52 -13.41
N GLU A 24 1.69 9.21 -13.56
CA GLU A 24 2.74 8.32 -14.04
C GLU A 24 3.14 8.67 -15.48
N MET A 25 2.18 8.95 -16.35
CA MET A 25 2.44 9.31 -17.75
C MET A 25 3.13 10.67 -17.87
N GLU A 26 2.80 11.63 -17.03
CA GLU A 26 3.52 12.92 -16.98
C GLU A 26 4.99 12.71 -16.65
N ALA A 27 5.28 11.92 -15.61
CA ALA A 27 6.65 11.58 -15.21
C ALA A 27 7.41 10.77 -16.27
N LEU A 28 6.70 9.95 -17.06
CA LEU A 28 7.28 9.08 -18.08
C LEU A 28 7.46 9.74 -19.46
N THR A 29 6.91 10.94 -19.66
CA THR A 29 7.01 11.69 -20.92
C THR A 29 8.44 11.75 -21.49
N PRO A 30 9.51 11.99 -20.68
CA PRO A 30 10.87 12.12 -21.21
C PRO A 30 11.43 10.85 -21.84
N ILE A 31 10.88 9.69 -21.54
CA ILE A 31 11.39 8.40 -22.02
C ILE A 31 10.47 7.72 -23.06
N ASP A 32 9.45 8.43 -23.54
CA ASP A 32 8.45 7.88 -24.51
C ASP A 32 7.94 6.49 -24.10
N ALA A 33 7.48 6.37 -22.84
CA ALA A 33 6.96 5.14 -22.31
C ALA A 33 5.45 5.00 -22.54
N GLU A 34 4.97 3.77 -22.52
CA GLU A 34 3.54 3.45 -22.47
C GLU A 34 3.24 2.51 -21.31
N ILE A 35 2.15 2.75 -20.60
CA ILE A 35 1.61 1.83 -19.61
C ILE A 35 0.48 1.05 -20.25
N TYR A 36 0.49 -0.28 -20.10
CA TYR A 36 -0.59 -1.13 -20.56
C TYR A 36 -0.99 -2.13 -19.49
N GLU A 37 -2.29 -2.39 -19.41
CA GLU A 37 -2.86 -3.30 -18.42
C GLU A 37 -2.76 -4.75 -18.89
N ILE A 38 -2.43 -5.64 -17.95
CA ILE A 38 -2.35 -7.07 -18.20
C ILE A 38 -3.38 -7.82 -17.34
N PRO A 39 -3.87 -8.99 -17.81
CA PRO A 39 -4.84 -9.80 -17.08
C PRO A 39 -4.39 -10.15 -15.66
N THR A 40 -5.35 -10.20 -14.74
CA THR A 40 -5.14 -10.60 -13.34
C THR A 40 -5.55 -12.06 -13.07
N GLY A 41 -5.68 -12.87 -14.09
CA GLY A 41 -6.03 -14.29 -14.02
C GLY A 41 -4.91 -15.17 -13.46
N SER A 42 -4.56 -16.22 -14.17
CA SER A 42 -3.50 -17.15 -13.78
C SER A 42 -2.10 -16.54 -13.93
N GLU A 43 -1.10 -17.16 -13.28
CA GLU A 43 0.30 -16.80 -13.47
C GLU A 43 0.77 -16.98 -14.93
N ASP A 44 0.24 -17.98 -15.63
CA ASP A 44 0.60 -18.24 -17.02
C ASP A 44 0.07 -17.15 -17.96
N GLU A 45 -1.13 -16.65 -17.73
CA GLU A 45 -1.68 -15.49 -18.43
C GLU A 45 -0.86 -14.24 -18.16
N PHE A 46 -0.48 -14.02 -16.91
CA PHE A 46 0.40 -12.91 -16.54
C PHE A 46 1.74 -12.99 -17.27
N VAL A 47 2.40 -14.15 -17.21
CA VAL A 47 3.69 -14.38 -17.88
C VAL A 47 3.58 -14.14 -19.38
N SER A 48 2.53 -14.66 -20.02
CA SER A 48 2.30 -14.46 -21.46
C SER A 48 2.16 -12.98 -21.82
N ALA A 49 1.41 -12.22 -21.02
CA ALA A 49 1.13 -10.80 -21.28
C ALA A 49 2.28 -9.86 -20.92
N ALA A 50 3.06 -10.18 -19.87
CA ALA A 50 4.15 -9.35 -19.37
C ALA A 50 5.53 -9.74 -19.93
N ARG A 51 5.65 -10.83 -20.67
CA ARG A 51 6.91 -11.43 -21.13
C ARG A 51 7.90 -10.41 -21.70
N ASP A 52 7.42 -9.57 -22.59
CA ASP A 52 8.22 -8.61 -23.36
C ASP A 52 8.09 -7.17 -22.81
N ALA A 53 7.60 -7.00 -21.58
CA ALA A 53 7.58 -5.70 -20.90
C ALA A 53 9.00 -5.27 -20.52
N ASP A 54 9.30 -3.98 -20.67
CA ASP A 54 10.57 -3.40 -20.24
C ASP A 54 10.56 -3.07 -18.73
N ALA A 55 9.38 -2.88 -18.15
CA ALA A 55 9.18 -2.68 -16.71
C ALA A 55 7.84 -3.29 -16.26
N LEU A 56 7.76 -3.58 -14.96
CA LEU A 56 6.54 -3.98 -14.30
C LEU A 56 6.18 -2.96 -13.22
N TYR A 57 4.98 -2.40 -13.29
CA TYR A 57 4.39 -1.59 -12.22
C TYR A 57 3.42 -2.45 -11.42
N ALA A 58 3.92 -3.02 -10.32
CA ALA A 58 3.18 -3.98 -9.50
C ALA A 58 2.30 -3.25 -8.48
N LYS A 59 1.02 -3.08 -8.80
CA LYS A 59 0.01 -2.44 -7.93
C LYS A 59 -0.63 -3.46 -6.99
N GLY A 60 0.08 -3.85 -5.92
CA GLY A 60 -0.48 -4.68 -4.85
C GLY A 60 -0.79 -6.14 -5.24
N ARG A 61 -0.52 -6.56 -6.47
CA ARG A 61 -0.62 -7.95 -6.87
C ARG A 61 0.61 -8.73 -6.39
N PRO A 62 0.47 -9.94 -5.86
CA PRO A 62 1.60 -10.83 -5.64
C PRO A 62 2.34 -11.14 -6.95
N ILE A 63 3.63 -10.87 -6.99
CA ILE A 63 4.54 -11.18 -8.11
C ILE A 63 5.46 -12.31 -7.66
N THR A 64 5.11 -13.50 -8.10
CA THR A 64 5.79 -14.73 -7.68
C THR A 64 7.07 -14.96 -8.46
N LYS A 65 7.90 -15.88 -7.97
CA LYS A 65 9.10 -16.36 -8.68
C LYS A 65 8.78 -16.80 -10.11
N LYS A 66 7.68 -17.56 -10.32
CA LYS A 66 7.29 -18.03 -11.64
C LYS A 66 6.99 -16.87 -12.60
N MET A 67 6.30 -15.84 -12.10
CA MET A 67 6.03 -14.63 -12.87
C MET A 67 7.33 -13.91 -13.26
N ILE A 68 8.23 -13.73 -12.29
CA ILE A 68 9.53 -13.08 -12.51
C ILE A 68 10.39 -13.87 -13.51
N ASP A 69 10.46 -15.18 -13.37
CA ASP A 69 11.23 -16.05 -14.28
C ASP A 69 10.72 -15.92 -15.73
N GLY A 70 9.42 -15.68 -15.91
CA GLY A 70 8.81 -15.51 -17.23
C GLY A 70 9.12 -14.18 -17.93
N LEU A 71 9.54 -13.14 -17.19
CA LEU A 71 9.89 -11.83 -17.77
C LEU A 71 11.21 -11.92 -18.57
N GLN A 72 11.21 -11.53 -19.82
CA GLN A 72 12.42 -11.66 -20.67
C GLN A 72 13.18 -10.34 -20.87
N ARG A 73 12.50 -9.21 -20.78
CA ARG A 73 13.09 -7.88 -21.06
C ARG A 73 13.02 -6.94 -19.88
N CYS A 74 12.36 -7.34 -18.80
CA CYS A 74 12.09 -6.47 -17.65
C CYS A 74 13.40 -6.00 -17.01
N LYS A 75 13.52 -4.70 -16.87
CA LYS A 75 14.69 -4.00 -16.31
C LYS A 75 14.45 -3.52 -14.88
N ILE A 76 13.16 -3.40 -14.47
CA ILE A 76 12.78 -2.89 -13.16
C ILE A 76 11.37 -3.36 -12.80
N ILE A 77 11.16 -3.66 -11.52
CA ILE A 77 9.84 -3.85 -10.93
C ILE A 77 9.62 -2.71 -9.95
N SER A 78 8.60 -1.89 -10.19
CA SER A 78 8.25 -0.75 -9.35
C SER A 78 6.97 -1.00 -8.58
N LEU A 79 6.98 -0.66 -7.30
CA LEU A 79 5.85 -0.76 -6.39
C LEU A 79 5.35 0.63 -6.01
N GLY A 80 4.04 0.84 -6.03
CA GLY A 80 3.39 2.04 -5.48
C GLY A 80 3.06 1.89 -3.98
N SER A 81 3.82 1.09 -3.24
CA SER A 81 3.61 0.79 -1.83
C SER A 81 4.90 0.94 -1.03
N VAL A 82 4.77 1.09 0.29
CA VAL A 82 5.92 1.10 1.22
C VAL A 82 6.52 -0.30 1.35
N GLY A 83 5.67 -1.32 1.58
CA GLY A 83 6.11 -2.71 1.69
C GLY A 83 6.43 -3.34 0.34
N VAL A 84 7.33 -4.31 0.36
CA VAL A 84 7.76 -5.10 -0.81
C VAL A 84 7.28 -6.55 -0.74
N ASP A 85 6.51 -6.91 0.27
CA ASP A 85 6.08 -8.29 0.58
C ASP A 85 5.29 -8.95 -0.55
N SER A 86 4.71 -8.17 -1.46
CA SER A 86 3.99 -8.68 -2.62
C SER A 86 4.91 -9.14 -3.76
N VAL A 87 6.21 -8.93 -3.68
CA VAL A 87 7.16 -9.33 -4.74
C VAL A 87 8.18 -10.31 -4.17
N ASP A 88 8.45 -11.39 -4.90
CA ASP A 88 9.57 -12.28 -4.61
C ASP A 88 10.89 -11.57 -4.96
N VAL A 89 11.39 -10.81 -3.97
CA VAL A 89 12.60 -9.98 -4.13
C VAL A 89 13.84 -10.84 -4.39
N ASP A 90 13.90 -12.04 -3.80
CA ASP A 90 15.03 -12.96 -4.02
C ASP A 90 15.08 -13.44 -5.46
N ALA A 91 13.93 -13.78 -6.04
CA ALA A 91 13.85 -14.16 -7.44
C ALA A 91 14.20 -13.00 -8.39
N ALA A 92 13.74 -11.78 -8.08
CA ALA A 92 14.09 -10.58 -8.84
C ALA A 92 15.61 -10.31 -8.80
N THR A 93 16.20 -10.39 -7.60
CA THR A 93 17.64 -10.22 -7.37
C THR A 93 18.45 -11.27 -8.14
N ALA A 94 18.06 -12.54 -8.07
CA ALA A 94 18.74 -13.63 -8.80
C ALA A 94 18.71 -13.41 -10.33
N LYS A 95 17.69 -12.69 -10.83
CA LYS A 95 17.54 -12.35 -12.24
C LYS A 95 18.17 -11.00 -12.60
N GLY A 96 18.72 -10.28 -11.64
CA GLY A 96 19.31 -8.96 -11.83
C GLY A 96 18.30 -7.85 -12.06
N ILE A 97 17.04 -8.02 -11.64
CA ILE A 97 15.97 -7.04 -11.80
C ILE A 97 15.83 -6.27 -10.48
N PRO A 98 16.14 -4.97 -10.44
CA PRO A 98 15.91 -4.14 -9.25
C PRO A 98 14.42 -4.01 -8.95
N VAL A 99 14.10 -4.06 -7.66
CA VAL A 99 12.76 -3.80 -7.13
C VAL A 99 12.79 -2.46 -6.39
N THR A 100 11.89 -1.54 -6.74
CA THR A 100 11.77 -0.24 -6.10
C THR A 100 10.40 -0.10 -5.42
N ASN A 101 10.38 0.65 -4.33
CA ASN A 101 9.17 0.95 -3.57
C ASN A 101 9.05 2.45 -3.31
N CYS A 102 7.98 2.88 -2.64
CA CYS A 102 7.76 4.25 -2.19
C CYS A 102 7.95 4.31 -0.66
N PRO A 103 9.18 4.43 -0.16
CA PRO A 103 9.42 4.53 1.27
C PRO A 103 8.85 5.85 1.80
N ASP A 104 8.46 5.84 3.06
CA ASP A 104 8.08 7.04 3.83
C ASP A 104 6.91 7.87 3.28
N THR A 105 6.10 7.32 2.37
CA THR A 105 5.00 8.06 1.73
C THR A 105 3.81 8.30 2.66
N PHE A 106 3.54 7.42 3.61
CA PHE A 106 2.34 7.46 4.47
C PHE A 106 2.66 7.54 5.96
N ILE A 107 3.80 8.11 6.32
CA ILE A 107 4.26 8.17 7.72
C ILE A 107 3.28 8.95 8.57
N GLU A 108 2.92 10.15 8.16
CA GLU A 108 2.07 11.06 8.91
C GLU A 108 0.64 10.52 9.02
N GLU A 109 0.09 9.99 7.93
CA GLU A 109 -1.25 9.41 7.92
C GLU A 109 -1.36 8.21 8.86
N VAL A 110 -0.34 7.35 8.88
CA VAL A 110 -0.30 6.17 9.76
C VAL A 110 -0.09 6.60 11.22
N ALA A 111 0.80 7.55 11.49
CA ALA A 111 1.03 8.10 12.82
C ALA A 111 -0.24 8.74 13.39
N ASP A 112 -0.86 9.62 12.60
CA ASP A 112 -2.14 10.26 12.95
C ASP A 112 -3.24 9.23 13.22
N HIS A 113 -3.34 8.19 12.38
CA HIS A 113 -4.33 7.15 12.58
C HIS A 113 -4.08 6.36 13.85
N ALA A 114 -2.82 6.03 14.15
CA ALA A 114 -2.43 5.39 15.41
C ALA A 114 -2.83 6.24 16.62
N MET A 115 -2.56 7.55 16.58
CA MET A 115 -2.98 8.47 17.64
C MET A 115 -4.50 8.53 17.81
N ARG A 116 -5.26 8.59 16.71
CA ARG A 116 -6.74 8.54 16.75
C ARG A 116 -7.24 7.26 17.42
N LEU A 117 -6.63 6.10 17.10
CA LEU A 117 -7.00 4.81 17.71
C LEU A 117 -6.65 4.75 19.20
N ILE A 118 -5.49 5.27 19.60
CA ILE A 118 -5.08 5.33 21.01
C ILE A 118 -6.08 6.14 21.82
N LEU A 119 -6.41 7.35 21.37
CA LEU A 119 -7.35 8.24 22.03
C LEU A 119 -8.77 7.67 22.06
N ALA A 120 -9.24 7.11 20.94
CA ALA A 120 -10.56 6.51 20.83
C ALA A 120 -10.72 5.29 21.75
N THR A 121 -9.70 4.42 21.78
CA THR A 121 -9.70 3.22 22.62
C THR A 121 -9.63 3.58 24.09
N HIS A 122 -8.69 4.44 24.47
CA HIS A 122 -8.54 4.89 25.85
C HIS A 122 -9.81 5.58 26.37
N GLY A 123 -10.39 6.47 25.56
CA GLY A 123 -11.61 7.19 25.89
C GLY A 123 -12.88 6.37 25.74
N ARG A 124 -12.83 5.13 25.24
CA ARG A 124 -14.00 4.30 24.91
C ARG A 124 -14.98 5.00 23.96
N LEU A 125 -14.46 5.69 22.95
CA LEU A 125 -15.27 6.55 22.08
C LEU A 125 -16.41 5.79 21.39
N VAL A 126 -16.17 4.58 20.91
CA VAL A 126 -17.18 3.75 20.23
C VAL A 126 -18.33 3.37 21.17
N GLU A 127 -18.00 3.08 22.45
CA GLU A 127 -19.00 2.78 23.47
C GLU A 127 -19.85 4.03 23.80
N GLN A 128 -19.21 5.19 23.91
CA GLN A 128 -19.90 6.45 24.15
C GLN A 128 -20.83 6.83 22.98
N ASP A 129 -20.35 6.74 21.75
CA ASP A 129 -21.16 7.03 20.56
C ASP A 129 -22.40 6.13 20.50
N ARG A 130 -22.22 4.82 20.77
CA ARG A 130 -23.33 3.89 20.81
C ARG A 130 -24.35 4.24 21.89
N MET A 131 -23.92 4.56 23.12
CA MET A 131 -24.81 4.96 24.21
C MET A 131 -25.62 6.20 23.87
N VAL A 132 -24.99 7.19 23.22
CA VAL A 132 -25.69 8.40 22.79
C VAL A 132 -26.74 8.07 21.72
N ARG A 133 -26.40 7.29 20.71
CA ARG A 133 -27.33 6.91 19.64
C ARG A 133 -28.52 6.09 20.14
N GLU A 134 -28.30 5.25 21.15
CA GLU A 134 -29.33 4.42 21.78
C GLU A 134 -30.13 5.15 22.86
N GLY A 135 -29.82 6.42 23.15
CA GLY A 135 -30.46 7.18 24.24
C GLY A 135 -30.11 6.69 25.65
N ARG A 136 -29.02 5.91 25.80
CA ARG A 136 -28.60 5.23 27.03
C ARG A 136 -27.44 5.89 27.76
N TRP A 137 -27.20 7.16 27.50
CA TRP A 137 -26.09 7.89 28.09
C TRP A 137 -26.05 7.83 29.61
N ALA A 138 -27.21 8.00 30.28
CA ALA A 138 -27.31 7.98 31.73
C ALA A 138 -26.88 6.66 32.35
N GLU A 139 -27.13 5.53 31.68
CA GLU A 139 -26.77 4.19 32.14
C GLU A 139 -25.25 3.95 32.11
N GLY A 140 -24.58 4.42 31.05
CA GLY A 140 -23.16 4.20 30.84
C GLY A 140 -22.23 5.17 31.59
N ARG A 141 -22.75 6.34 31.98
CA ARG A 141 -21.97 7.39 32.60
C ARG A 141 -21.12 6.95 33.82
N PRO A 142 -21.63 6.11 34.76
CA PRO A 142 -20.80 5.66 35.89
C PRO A 142 -19.57 4.85 35.48
N ALA A 143 -19.64 4.07 34.38
CA ALA A 143 -18.49 3.33 33.85
C ALA A 143 -17.49 4.26 33.17
N LEU A 144 -17.96 5.27 32.46
CA LEU A 144 -17.12 6.27 31.79
C LEU A 144 -16.34 7.16 32.77
N LEU A 145 -16.90 7.46 33.93
CA LEU A 145 -16.22 8.23 34.98
C LEU A 145 -15.00 7.53 35.57
N LYS A 146 -14.85 6.20 35.32
CA LYS A 146 -13.70 5.40 35.75
C LYS A 146 -12.54 5.43 34.74
N ILE A 147 -12.71 6.04 33.58
CA ILE A 147 -11.63 6.18 32.60
C ILE A 147 -10.55 7.10 33.18
N PRO A 148 -9.29 6.63 33.33
CA PRO A 148 -8.24 7.48 33.89
C PRO A 148 -7.87 8.60 32.91
N ARG A 149 -7.31 9.67 33.43
CA ARG A 149 -6.72 10.71 32.56
C ARG A 149 -5.50 10.18 31.87
N LEU A 150 -5.23 10.59 30.63
CA LEU A 150 -4.00 10.25 29.91
C LEU A 150 -2.74 10.75 30.61
N ARG A 151 -2.85 11.90 31.27
CA ARG A 151 -1.71 12.50 31.98
C ARG A 151 -1.15 11.55 33.03
N GLY A 152 0.13 11.23 32.90
CA GLY A 152 0.83 10.33 33.81
C GLY A 152 0.80 8.85 33.40
N LEU A 153 0.08 8.50 32.34
CA LEU A 153 0.16 7.15 31.78
C LEU A 153 1.43 6.98 30.91
N THR A 154 1.88 5.75 30.82
CA THR A 154 3.02 5.38 29.96
C THR A 154 2.49 4.75 28.67
N LEU A 155 2.93 5.27 27.52
CA LEU A 155 2.72 4.65 26.22
C LEU A 155 3.95 3.80 25.86
N GLY A 156 3.75 2.50 25.74
CA GLY A 156 4.78 1.59 25.26
C GLY A 156 4.73 1.48 23.74
N LEU A 157 5.90 1.59 23.09
CA LEU A 157 6.04 1.42 21.64
C LEU A 157 6.89 0.20 21.34
N ILE A 158 6.45 -0.65 20.42
CA ILE A 158 7.23 -1.78 19.88
C ILE A 158 7.72 -1.33 18.51
N ALA A 159 9.02 -1.23 18.33
CA ALA A 159 9.73 -0.53 17.27
C ALA A 159 9.66 1.01 17.41
N PHE A 160 10.67 1.70 16.87
CA PHE A 160 10.79 3.16 16.96
C PHE A 160 11.33 3.71 15.63
N GLY A 161 10.62 3.37 14.54
CA GLY A 161 10.88 3.88 13.19
C GLY A 161 10.25 5.25 12.93
N HIS A 162 10.11 5.60 11.66
CA HIS A 162 9.60 6.93 11.25
C HIS A 162 8.18 7.20 11.75
N VAL A 163 7.28 6.22 11.69
CA VAL A 163 5.88 6.36 12.17
C VAL A 163 5.80 6.57 13.69
N ALA A 164 6.73 6.01 14.46
CA ALA A 164 6.69 6.07 15.94
C ALA A 164 7.40 7.29 16.53
N ARG A 165 8.10 8.07 15.72
CA ARG A 165 8.80 9.31 16.09
C ARG A 165 8.01 10.54 15.73
#